data_5518ec0a1062372b709bcc2ef2877931
#
_entry.id   5518ec0a1062372b709bcc2ef2877931
#
_cell.length_a   1.000
_cell.length_b   1.000
_cell.length_c   1.000
_cell.angle_alpha   90.00
_cell.angle_beta   90.00
_cell.angle_gamma   90.00
#
_symmetry.space_group_name_H-M   'P 1'
#
loop_
_entity.id
_entity.type
_entity.pdbx_description
1 polymer ?
#
loop_
_entity_poly.entity_id
_entity_poly.type
_entity_poly.pdbx_seq_one_letter_code
_entity_poly.pdbx_strand_id
1 'polypeptide(L)'
;MKKLLLLVPVVAACAVASAQKKDPGVSTDMLVTPPPEDWLMYSRTYDAQRYSPLEFINRRNVPQLKTAWTQALPNGNHESIPIVSQGVMYLVQPGASVIALNATNGEAIWEYKRDTPLASRTKTLAIYRDLVYYAAPDGFIVALDAKTGKVRWETKTDGGMTSGPVVIEGKVLTGRTCAASRKNCYISAHDALTGAEAWKFYTAAGDDDPGGASWAGSPEDKRFAATWGLPGNYDPALKLIYWGVANPTPNTRMERHGGKFDAIPFTSPADLYSNSTLAINPTTGKLVWYYQHLPGDDWDEDYTHERTLLRTAVRPDPKFVKWINPDIRRGEQRDVAVMVGEGGGIFTIDRRNGQFLWANPFPFDAPNFLISNVDGKTGRVTINKDLVFTGPGQRHVICFWNTRSYWPTAYHPRQHALFVPWVDNCLDMTSSIPAQDGKPAVPAKRGGIPREGSKPEEFGGLAKINMETGEIQHIYKGRAPGNGAVLATAGDLVFWGDIDGKFRAFDPATGKILWETTLGGSIDNSTISYAVNGKQYIAVMSGEGLLTGGLITQAGISPARRHNEMYVFALPDQR
;
A
#
# COMPACT_ATOMS: atom_id res chain seq x y z
N MET A 1 -62.05 56.16 48.48
CA MET A 1 -61.19 55.01 48.66
C MET A 1 -60.87 54.44 47.26
N LYS A 2 -59.71 54.81 46.67
CA LYS A 2 -59.28 54.36 45.36
C LYS A 2 -58.33 53.16 45.54
N LYS A 3 -58.72 51.98 45.01
CA LYS A 3 -57.82 50.80 44.97
C LYS A 3 -56.84 50.91 43.80
N LEU A 4 -55.58 50.90 44.13
CA LEU A 4 -54.46 50.86 43.16
C LEU A 4 -54.17 49.38 42.81
N LEU A 5 -54.36 48.97 41.55
CA LEU A 5 -53.94 47.68 41.05
C LEU A 5 -52.47 47.79 40.60
N LEU A 6 -51.58 47.03 41.23
CA LEU A 6 -50.21 46.82 40.77
C LEU A 6 -50.20 45.70 39.68
N LEU A 7 -49.84 46.05 38.45
CA LEU A 7 -49.48 45.08 37.41
C LEU A 7 -48.00 44.68 37.58
N VAL A 8 -47.74 43.39 37.79
CA VAL A 8 -46.41 42.79 37.76
C VAL A 8 -46.14 42.28 36.34
N PRO A 9 -45.09 42.72 35.63
CA PRO A 9 -44.76 42.15 34.33
C PRO A 9 -44.06 40.79 34.52
N VAL A 10 -44.64 39.73 33.96
CA VAL A 10 -43.98 38.42 33.80
C VAL A 10 -43.04 38.50 32.63
N VAL A 11 -41.74 38.53 32.90
CA VAL A 11 -40.69 38.39 31.87
C VAL A 11 -40.55 36.90 31.56
N ALA A 12 -41.07 36.46 30.42
CA ALA A 12 -40.80 35.13 29.88
C ALA A 12 -39.39 35.09 29.32
N ALA A 13 -38.47 34.42 30.01
CA ALA A 13 -37.13 34.14 29.51
C ALA A 13 -37.23 33.02 28.47
N CYS A 14 -37.18 33.34 27.17
CA CYS A 14 -36.99 32.38 26.12
C CYS A 14 -35.54 31.85 26.21
N ALA A 15 -35.40 30.63 26.75
CA ALA A 15 -34.14 29.89 26.62
C ALA A 15 -33.98 29.46 25.17
N VAL A 16 -33.13 30.17 24.44
CA VAL A 16 -32.63 29.75 23.11
C VAL A 16 -31.69 28.59 23.36
N ALA A 17 -32.17 27.36 23.22
CA ALA A 17 -31.34 26.19 23.14
C ALA A 17 -30.51 26.32 21.83
N SER A 18 -29.27 26.70 21.96
CA SER A 18 -28.30 26.61 20.85
C SER A 18 -28.17 25.13 20.52
N ALA A 19 -28.83 24.70 19.46
CA ALA A 19 -28.53 23.39 18.87
C ALA A 19 -27.04 23.40 18.51
N GLN A 20 -26.20 22.71 19.29
CA GLN A 20 -24.82 22.44 18.93
C GLN A 20 -24.86 21.83 17.53
N LYS A 21 -24.35 22.54 16.53
CA LYS A 21 -24.14 22.00 15.19
C LYS A 21 -23.32 20.73 15.38
N LYS A 22 -23.93 19.58 15.13
CA LYS A 22 -23.26 18.30 15.15
C LYS A 22 -22.09 18.41 14.17
N ASP A 23 -20.88 18.25 14.65
CA ASP A 23 -19.66 18.27 13.81
C ASP A 23 -19.89 17.27 12.66
N PRO A 24 -19.85 17.69 11.39
CA PRO A 24 -20.17 16.82 10.26
C PRO A 24 -19.13 15.71 10.07
N GLY A 25 -18.06 15.69 10.88
CA GLY A 25 -16.95 14.75 10.75
C GLY A 25 -16.14 14.97 9.44
N VAL A 26 -15.45 13.94 8.98
CA VAL A 26 -14.61 14.00 7.78
C VAL A 26 -15.45 14.08 6.51
N SER A 27 -15.32 15.16 5.75
CA SER A 27 -16.06 15.36 4.50
C SER A 27 -15.31 14.78 3.28
N THR A 28 -15.99 14.69 2.12
CA THR A 28 -15.36 14.32 0.85
C THR A 28 -14.24 15.31 0.47
N ASP A 29 -14.45 16.60 0.68
CA ASP A 29 -13.45 17.62 0.39
C ASP A 29 -12.20 17.47 1.27
N MET A 30 -12.37 17.11 2.55
CA MET A 30 -11.25 16.79 3.43
C MET A 30 -10.48 15.54 2.99
N LEU A 31 -11.13 14.54 2.38
CA LEU A 31 -10.43 13.38 1.83
C LEU A 31 -9.65 13.74 0.55
N VAL A 32 -10.14 14.70 -0.25
CA VAL A 32 -9.41 15.21 -1.44
C VAL A 32 -8.26 16.12 -1.04
N THR A 33 -8.49 17.02 -0.08
CA THR A 33 -7.51 17.97 0.42
C THR A 33 -7.51 17.93 1.96
N PRO A 34 -6.80 16.97 2.56
CA PRO A 34 -6.77 16.84 4.02
C PRO A 34 -6.18 18.06 4.70
N PRO A 35 -6.69 18.46 5.88
CA PRO A 35 -6.04 19.43 6.75
C PRO A 35 -4.56 19.06 6.93
N PRO A 36 -3.64 20.03 6.97
CA PRO A 36 -2.20 19.75 7.13
C PRO A 36 -1.88 18.86 8.33
N GLU A 37 -2.61 19.04 9.41
CA GLU A 37 -2.45 18.35 10.69
C GLU A 37 -2.99 16.91 10.69
N ASP A 38 -3.87 16.55 9.76
CA ASP A 38 -4.51 15.25 9.71
C ASP A 38 -3.83 14.25 8.76
N TRP A 39 -4.01 12.95 9.04
CA TRP A 39 -3.58 11.83 8.20
C TRP A 39 -4.77 10.90 7.97
N LEU A 40 -5.67 11.25 7.02
CA LEU A 40 -7.02 10.68 6.91
C LEU A 40 -7.11 9.35 6.18
N MET A 41 -6.03 8.87 5.52
CA MET A 41 -5.99 7.59 4.81
C MET A 41 -4.56 7.03 4.78
N TYR A 42 -4.36 5.81 4.26
CA TYR A 42 -3.08 5.09 4.32
C TYR A 42 -1.85 5.87 3.78
N SER A 43 -2.04 6.76 2.83
CA SER A 43 -0.98 7.60 2.28
C SER A 43 -1.22 9.11 2.44
N ARG A 44 -2.06 9.51 3.38
CA ARG A 44 -2.54 10.87 3.65
C ARG A 44 -3.50 11.41 2.58
N THR A 45 -3.15 11.27 1.30
CA THR A 45 -3.87 11.79 0.13
C THR A 45 -4.16 10.67 -0.87
N TYR A 46 -5.15 10.85 -1.72
CA TYR A 46 -5.55 9.88 -2.75
C TYR A 46 -4.46 9.59 -3.79
N ASP A 47 -3.51 10.51 -3.97
CA ASP A 47 -2.40 10.39 -4.92
C ASP A 47 -1.25 9.51 -4.43
N ALA A 48 -1.34 8.99 -3.21
CA ALA A 48 -0.34 8.13 -2.57
C ALA A 48 1.09 8.71 -2.53
N GLN A 49 1.23 10.03 -2.47
CA GLN A 49 2.55 10.64 -2.40
C GLN A 49 3.22 10.48 -1.03
N ARG A 50 2.45 10.22 0.04
CA ARG A 50 2.94 10.12 1.43
C ARG A 50 3.82 11.31 1.83
N TYR A 51 3.39 12.48 1.43
CA TYR A 51 4.03 13.74 1.71
C TYR A 51 3.23 14.52 2.76
N SER A 52 3.88 14.84 3.88
CA SER A 52 3.30 15.73 4.90
C SER A 52 3.64 17.19 4.59
N PRO A 53 2.67 18.11 4.53
CA PRO A 53 2.95 19.54 4.35
C PRO A 53 3.47 20.22 5.60
N LEU A 54 3.57 19.52 6.73
CA LEU A 54 4.09 20.04 7.98
C LEU A 54 5.61 20.22 7.91
N GLU A 55 6.11 21.35 8.42
CA GLU A 55 7.53 21.73 8.39
C GLU A 55 8.09 22.17 9.75
N PHE A 56 7.30 22.01 10.83
CA PHE A 56 7.80 22.35 12.18
C PHE A 56 9.01 21.49 12.55
N ILE A 57 9.01 20.20 12.18
CA ILE A 57 10.17 19.32 12.22
C ILE A 57 10.88 19.42 10.87
N ASN A 58 12.14 19.88 10.87
CA ASN A 58 12.89 20.16 9.66
C ASN A 58 14.38 19.82 9.83
N ARG A 59 15.17 19.99 8.77
CA ARG A 59 16.61 19.63 8.75
C ARG A 59 17.44 20.23 9.88
N ARG A 60 17.06 21.42 10.42
CA ARG A 60 17.83 22.10 11.47
C ARG A 60 17.54 21.57 12.86
N ASN A 61 16.30 21.16 13.13
CA ASN A 61 15.86 20.77 14.45
C ASN A 61 15.57 19.27 14.61
N VAL A 62 15.56 18.48 13.53
CA VAL A 62 15.34 17.04 13.60
C VAL A 62 16.32 16.31 14.55
N PRO A 63 17.59 16.74 14.75
CA PRO A 63 18.46 16.12 15.75
C PRO A 63 17.94 16.21 17.19
N GLN A 64 16.97 17.09 17.46
CA GLN A 64 16.37 17.29 18.78
C GLN A 64 15.13 16.41 19.01
N LEU A 65 14.71 15.60 18.04
CA LEU A 65 13.55 14.71 18.19
C LEU A 65 13.74 13.78 19.40
N LYS A 66 12.67 13.68 20.20
CA LYS A 66 12.58 12.78 21.36
C LYS A 66 11.26 12.02 21.31
N THR A 67 11.24 10.86 21.95
CA THR A 67 10.00 10.13 22.19
C THR A 67 9.04 11.00 22.99
N ALA A 68 7.86 11.25 22.44
CA ALA A 68 6.77 11.95 23.12
C ALA A 68 5.94 10.96 23.94
N TRP A 69 5.59 9.84 23.35
CA TRP A 69 4.88 8.75 24.01
C TRP A 69 5.09 7.43 23.26
N THR A 70 4.79 6.31 23.91
CA THR A 70 4.74 4.97 23.32
C THR A 70 3.48 4.24 23.76
N GLN A 71 3.04 3.27 22.95
CA GLN A 71 1.90 2.41 23.25
C GLN A 71 2.23 0.98 22.84
N ALA A 72 2.26 0.08 23.81
CA ALA A 72 2.40 -1.35 23.55
C ALA A 72 1.19 -1.88 22.77
N LEU A 73 1.43 -2.73 21.79
CA LEU A 73 0.41 -3.34 20.94
C LEU A 73 0.43 -4.87 21.15
N PRO A 74 -0.69 -5.57 20.92
CA PRO A 74 -0.76 -7.03 21.03
C PRO A 74 0.28 -7.73 20.15
N ASN A 75 0.75 -8.92 20.59
CA ASN A 75 1.61 -9.77 19.79
C ASN A 75 0.89 -10.30 18.54
N GLY A 76 1.67 -10.57 17.50
CA GLY A 76 1.19 -11.11 16.23
C GLY A 76 1.67 -10.29 15.04
N ASN A 77 1.46 -10.78 13.83
CA ASN A 77 1.80 -10.06 12.62
C ASN A 77 1.04 -8.74 12.57
N HIS A 78 1.78 -7.67 12.32
CA HIS A 78 1.27 -6.30 12.33
C HIS A 78 1.64 -5.58 11.04
N GLU A 79 0.63 -5.23 10.25
CA GLU A 79 0.81 -4.59 8.93
C GLU A 79 0.03 -3.27 8.83
N SER A 80 -0.38 -2.69 9.97
CA SER A 80 -1.30 -1.56 10.02
C SER A 80 -0.62 -0.22 9.71
N ILE A 81 -1.37 0.62 9.03
CA ILE A 81 -1.07 2.03 8.78
C ILE A 81 -2.10 2.84 9.56
N PRO A 82 -1.72 3.60 10.59
CA PRO A 82 -2.67 4.39 11.37
C PRO A 82 -3.22 5.56 10.55
N ILE A 83 -4.42 6.00 10.90
CA ILE A 83 -4.99 7.27 10.44
C ILE A 83 -5.16 8.20 11.64
N VAL A 84 -5.06 9.50 11.40
CA VAL A 84 -5.25 10.53 12.43
C VAL A 84 -6.23 11.57 11.93
N SER A 85 -7.24 11.84 12.73
CA SER A 85 -8.24 12.87 12.47
C SER A 85 -8.55 13.63 13.75
N GLN A 86 -8.42 14.95 13.71
CA GLN A 86 -8.77 15.84 14.83
C GLN A 86 -8.17 15.41 16.18
N GLY A 87 -6.90 14.98 16.18
CA GLY A 87 -6.19 14.57 17.39
C GLY A 87 -6.52 13.17 17.91
N VAL A 88 -7.30 12.37 17.18
CA VAL A 88 -7.55 10.95 17.47
C VAL A 88 -6.85 10.07 16.45
N MET A 89 -6.05 9.13 16.92
CA MET A 89 -5.38 8.12 16.10
C MET A 89 -6.17 6.81 16.13
N TYR A 90 -6.43 6.24 14.94
CA TYR A 90 -7.11 4.95 14.80
C TYR A 90 -6.18 3.96 14.10
N LEU A 91 -6.09 2.74 14.61
CA LEU A 91 -5.29 1.69 14.00
C LEU A 91 -5.91 0.30 14.20
N VAL A 92 -5.62 -0.60 13.27
CA VAL A 92 -5.92 -2.02 13.40
C VAL A 92 -4.83 -2.66 14.24
N GLN A 93 -5.21 -3.54 15.15
CA GLN A 93 -4.28 -4.33 15.95
C GLN A 93 -4.32 -5.81 15.52
N PRO A 94 -3.28 -6.60 15.80
CA PRO A 94 -3.36 -8.05 15.76
C PRO A 94 -4.56 -8.59 16.55
N GLY A 95 -5.11 -9.73 16.17
CA GLY A 95 -6.27 -10.33 16.86
C GLY A 95 -7.62 -9.70 16.49
N ALA A 96 -7.74 -9.07 15.31
CA ALA A 96 -8.99 -8.53 14.77
C ALA A 96 -9.62 -7.43 15.63
N SER A 97 -8.83 -6.50 16.15
CA SER A 97 -9.31 -5.35 16.90
C SER A 97 -8.93 -4.01 16.25
N VAL A 98 -9.69 -2.97 16.57
CA VAL A 98 -9.44 -1.58 16.21
C VAL A 98 -9.37 -0.77 17.49
N ILE A 99 -8.33 0.06 17.65
CA ILE A 99 -8.18 0.95 18.79
C ILE A 99 -8.17 2.41 18.35
N ALA A 100 -8.78 3.28 19.15
CA ALA A 100 -8.65 4.73 19.05
C ALA A 100 -7.82 5.25 20.23
N LEU A 101 -6.83 6.05 19.91
CA LEU A 101 -5.90 6.64 20.88
C LEU A 101 -5.96 8.17 20.84
N ASN A 102 -5.74 8.82 21.96
CA ASN A 102 -5.41 10.22 21.99
C ASN A 102 -4.04 10.42 21.33
N ALA A 103 -3.99 11.13 20.23
CA ALA A 103 -2.79 11.28 19.43
C ALA A 103 -1.69 12.13 20.13
N THR A 104 -1.98 12.80 21.25
CA THR A 104 -1.00 13.60 22.00
C THR A 104 -0.24 12.82 23.05
N ASN A 105 -0.83 11.75 23.62
CA ASN A 105 -0.27 11.03 24.78
C ASN A 105 -0.40 9.50 24.70
N GLY A 106 -1.11 8.97 23.67
CA GLY A 106 -1.28 7.53 23.48
C GLY A 106 -2.35 6.87 24.35
N GLU A 107 -3.10 7.61 25.17
CA GLU A 107 -4.18 7.05 25.99
C GLU A 107 -5.29 6.46 25.12
N ALA A 108 -5.74 5.25 25.46
CA ALA A 108 -6.84 4.59 24.77
C ALA A 108 -8.17 5.31 25.04
N ILE A 109 -8.89 5.67 23.97
CA ILE A 109 -10.22 6.28 24.03
C ILE A 109 -11.27 5.18 23.98
N TRP A 110 -11.15 4.26 23.03
CA TRP A 110 -11.99 3.08 22.92
C TRP A 110 -11.26 1.96 22.15
N GLU A 111 -11.72 0.73 22.36
CA GLU A 111 -11.30 -0.45 21.59
C GLU A 111 -12.53 -1.20 21.10
N TYR A 112 -12.52 -1.60 19.84
CA TYR A 112 -13.48 -2.54 19.23
C TYR A 112 -12.78 -3.87 19.02
N LYS A 113 -13.35 -4.94 19.54
CA LYS A 113 -12.89 -6.31 19.36
C LYS A 113 -13.91 -7.13 18.61
N ARG A 114 -13.49 -7.78 17.54
CA ARG A 114 -14.35 -8.71 16.79
C ARG A 114 -14.17 -10.12 17.35
N ASP A 115 -15.28 -10.78 17.60
CA ASP A 115 -15.29 -12.19 18.03
C ASP A 115 -15.05 -13.10 16.80
N THR A 116 -13.79 -13.41 16.54
CA THR A 116 -13.35 -14.29 15.45
C THR A 116 -12.01 -14.91 15.80
N PRO A 117 -11.77 -16.20 15.46
CA PRO A 117 -10.46 -16.83 15.62
C PRO A 117 -9.44 -16.37 14.57
N LEU A 118 -9.87 -15.59 13.56
CA LEU A 118 -9.02 -15.15 12.47
C LEU A 118 -8.21 -13.93 12.87
N ALA A 119 -6.89 -13.97 12.67
CA ALA A 119 -6.03 -12.82 12.86
C ALA A 119 -6.24 -11.78 11.74
N SER A 120 -6.29 -10.50 12.11
CA SER A 120 -6.36 -9.41 11.14
C SER A 120 -4.98 -9.17 10.53
N ARG A 121 -4.97 -9.02 9.20
CA ARG A 121 -3.82 -8.53 8.42
C ARG A 121 -4.21 -7.28 7.62
N THR A 122 -5.27 -6.63 8.05
CA THR A 122 -5.79 -5.41 7.42
C THR A 122 -4.78 -4.28 7.56
N LYS A 123 -4.39 -3.70 6.43
CA LYS A 123 -3.28 -2.74 6.36
C LYS A 123 -3.69 -1.32 6.74
N THR A 124 -4.96 -0.98 6.67
CA THR A 124 -5.42 0.37 6.99
C THR A 124 -6.90 0.39 7.37
N LEU A 125 -7.31 1.51 7.94
CA LEU A 125 -8.69 1.93 8.13
C LEU A 125 -9.04 3.03 7.13
N ALA A 126 -10.32 3.34 7.00
CA ALA A 126 -10.80 4.54 6.35
C ALA A 126 -11.70 5.33 7.30
N ILE A 127 -11.82 6.62 7.09
CA ILE A 127 -12.70 7.50 7.87
C ILE A 127 -13.52 8.37 6.93
N TYR A 128 -14.82 8.51 7.23
CA TYR A 128 -15.71 9.41 6.51
C TYR A 128 -16.91 9.77 7.38
N ARG A 129 -17.28 11.04 7.42
CA ARG A 129 -18.24 11.57 8.38
C ARG A 129 -17.81 11.25 9.81
N ASP A 130 -18.71 10.71 10.59
CA ASP A 130 -18.52 10.25 11.98
C ASP A 130 -18.23 8.73 12.07
N LEU A 131 -17.76 8.10 10.98
CA LEU A 131 -17.57 6.65 10.89
C LEU A 131 -16.11 6.29 10.54
N VAL A 132 -15.61 5.26 11.22
CA VAL A 132 -14.36 4.56 10.90
C VAL A 132 -14.71 3.20 10.29
N TYR A 133 -14.13 2.87 9.17
CA TYR A 133 -14.39 1.62 8.45
C TYR A 133 -13.26 0.64 8.62
N TYR A 134 -13.63 -0.59 8.93
CA TYR A 134 -12.73 -1.71 9.13
C TYR A 134 -13.11 -2.88 8.21
N ALA A 135 -12.14 -3.40 7.46
CA ALA A 135 -12.29 -4.62 6.70
C ALA A 135 -11.85 -5.81 7.57
N ALA A 136 -12.81 -6.51 8.14
CA ALA A 136 -12.55 -7.56 9.11
C ALA A 136 -12.09 -8.87 8.45
N PRO A 137 -11.24 -9.69 9.13
CA PRO A 137 -10.66 -10.90 8.55
C PRO A 137 -11.68 -11.99 8.21
N ASP A 138 -12.84 -11.96 8.86
CA ASP A 138 -13.96 -12.87 8.61
C ASP A 138 -14.87 -12.41 7.47
N GLY A 139 -14.47 -11.43 6.68
CA GLY A 139 -15.14 -10.98 5.48
C GLY A 139 -16.27 -9.97 5.71
N PHE A 140 -16.30 -9.27 6.84
CA PHE A 140 -17.24 -8.17 7.06
C PHE A 140 -16.59 -6.81 6.80
N ILE A 141 -17.33 -5.93 6.18
CA ILE A 141 -17.05 -4.49 6.23
C ILE A 141 -17.81 -3.96 7.42
N VAL A 142 -17.11 -3.35 8.38
CA VAL A 142 -17.67 -2.84 9.63
C VAL A 142 -17.52 -1.33 9.69
N ALA A 143 -18.60 -0.60 9.93
CA ALA A 143 -18.58 0.83 10.21
C ALA A 143 -18.74 1.06 11.71
N LEU A 144 -17.74 1.68 12.31
CA LEU A 144 -17.69 2.04 13.72
C LEU A 144 -17.96 3.53 13.89
N ASP A 145 -18.70 3.89 14.92
CA ASP A 145 -18.81 5.27 15.35
C ASP A 145 -17.43 5.78 15.80
N ALA A 146 -16.93 6.84 15.19
CA ALA A 146 -15.57 7.32 15.42
C ALA A 146 -15.30 7.78 16.86
N LYS A 147 -16.33 8.22 17.60
CA LYS A 147 -16.21 8.69 18.99
C LYS A 147 -16.28 7.58 20.03
N THR A 148 -17.01 6.49 19.72
CA THR A 148 -17.38 5.48 20.72
C THR A 148 -16.93 4.06 20.38
N GLY A 149 -16.48 3.79 19.14
CA GLY A 149 -16.16 2.46 18.66
C GLY A 149 -17.36 1.51 18.49
N LYS A 150 -18.59 1.99 18.69
CA LYS A 150 -19.80 1.16 18.53
C LYS A 150 -20.09 0.91 17.07
N VAL A 151 -20.49 -0.35 16.76
CA VAL A 151 -20.93 -0.72 15.41
C VAL A 151 -22.17 0.07 15.02
N ARG A 152 -22.13 0.74 13.88
CA ARG A 152 -23.25 1.45 13.26
C ARG A 152 -23.93 0.60 12.20
N TRP A 153 -23.14 -0.10 11.41
CA TRP A 153 -23.56 -1.13 10.48
C TRP A 153 -22.42 -2.10 10.16
N GLU A 154 -22.77 -3.28 9.70
CA GLU A 154 -21.82 -4.23 9.12
C GLU A 154 -22.44 -4.96 7.93
N THR A 155 -21.63 -5.26 6.93
CA THR A 155 -22.04 -5.96 5.70
C THR A 155 -21.13 -7.15 5.47
N LYS A 156 -21.73 -8.34 5.37
CA LYS A 156 -21.04 -9.58 5.01
C LYS A 156 -20.70 -9.56 3.51
N THR A 157 -19.46 -9.91 3.19
CA THR A 157 -18.96 -10.08 1.83
C THR A 157 -18.36 -11.46 1.64
N ASP A 158 -18.08 -11.84 0.41
CA ASP A 158 -17.45 -13.12 0.11
C ASP A 158 -15.91 -12.97 0.16
N GLY A 159 -15.24 -13.78 0.97
CA GLY A 159 -13.79 -13.86 1.07
C GLY A 159 -13.16 -12.84 2.04
N GLY A 160 -11.91 -13.12 2.39
CA GLY A 160 -11.11 -12.30 3.29
C GLY A 160 -10.66 -10.97 2.65
N MET A 161 -10.33 -10.00 3.51
CA MET A 161 -9.85 -8.70 3.11
C MET A 161 -8.62 -8.34 3.94
N THR A 162 -7.53 -7.95 3.27
CA THR A 162 -6.26 -7.56 3.92
C THR A 162 -5.74 -6.20 3.47
N SER A 163 -6.18 -5.70 2.31
CA SER A 163 -5.79 -4.36 1.84
C SER A 163 -6.27 -3.24 2.77
N GLY A 164 -7.42 -3.42 3.39
CA GLY A 164 -8.13 -2.38 4.10
C GLY A 164 -9.09 -1.61 3.17
N PRO A 165 -9.96 -0.79 3.75
CA PRO A 165 -10.89 0.05 3.01
C PRO A 165 -10.27 1.37 2.56
N VAL A 166 -10.88 1.98 1.55
CA VAL A 166 -10.74 3.39 1.18
C VAL A 166 -12.13 3.97 0.89
N VAL A 167 -12.38 5.21 1.28
CA VAL A 167 -13.63 5.88 0.92
C VAL A 167 -13.42 6.77 -0.29
N ILE A 168 -14.22 6.59 -1.33
CA ILE A 168 -14.19 7.37 -2.58
C ILE A 168 -15.63 7.74 -2.94
N GLU A 169 -15.91 9.04 -3.10
CA GLU A 169 -17.23 9.57 -3.47
C GLU A 169 -18.38 8.99 -2.60
N GLY A 170 -18.17 8.94 -1.28
CA GLY A 170 -19.19 8.42 -0.35
C GLY A 170 -19.42 6.91 -0.40
N LYS A 171 -18.50 6.16 -1.01
CA LYS A 171 -18.52 4.69 -1.03
C LYS A 171 -17.27 4.13 -0.35
N VAL A 172 -17.44 3.08 0.42
CA VAL A 172 -16.34 2.29 1.00
C VAL A 172 -15.95 1.22 -0.01
N LEU A 173 -14.71 1.24 -0.45
CA LEU A 173 -14.16 0.29 -1.40
C LEU A 173 -13.22 -0.67 -0.69
N THR A 174 -13.28 -1.95 -1.05
CA THR A 174 -12.39 -3.00 -0.53
C THR A 174 -11.99 -3.99 -1.62
N GLY A 175 -10.76 -4.49 -1.55
CA GLY A 175 -10.28 -5.62 -2.35
C GLY A 175 -10.45 -6.95 -1.61
N ARG A 176 -10.15 -8.07 -2.27
CA ARG A 176 -10.26 -9.44 -1.73
C ARG A 176 -8.96 -10.19 -1.81
N THR A 177 -8.74 -11.09 -0.84
CA THR A 177 -7.59 -12.02 -0.86
C THR A 177 -7.76 -13.18 -1.83
N CYS A 178 -8.98 -13.38 -2.37
CA CYS A 178 -9.23 -14.30 -3.47
C CYS A 178 -8.83 -15.76 -3.12
N ALA A 179 -9.69 -16.46 -2.43
CA ALA A 179 -9.49 -17.87 -2.10
C ALA A 179 -10.69 -18.70 -2.53
N ALA A 180 -10.47 -19.90 -3.00
CA ALA A 180 -11.44 -20.93 -3.34
C ALA A 180 -12.20 -20.76 -4.68
N SER A 181 -12.44 -19.57 -5.20
CA SER A 181 -13.16 -19.37 -6.48
C SER A 181 -12.89 -17.97 -7.06
N ARG A 182 -12.92 -17.86 -8.41
CA ARG A 182 -12.96 -16.56 -9.11
C ARG A 182 -14.02 -15.62 -8.54
N LYS A 183 -15.17 -16.16 -8.12
CA LYS A 183 -16.27 -15.39 -7.53
C LYS A 183 -15.86 -14.59 -6.31
N ASN A 184 -14.75 -14.95 -5.65
CA ASN A 184 -14.19 -14.24 -4.50
C ASN A 184 -13.07 -13.27 -4.89
N CYS A 185 -12.76 -13.13 -6.19
CA CYS A 185 -11.71 -12.26 -6.72
C CYS A 185 -12.31 -10.98 -7.26
N TYR A 186 -12.57 -9.99 -6.42
CA TYR A 186 -13.20 -8.74 -6.86
C TYR A 186 -12.83 -7.55 -5.97
N ILE A 187 -13.05 -6.37 -6.54
CA ILE A 187 -13.14 -5.10 -5.83
C ILE A 187 -14.63 -4.78 -5.69
N SER A 188 -15.07 -4.38 -4.51
CA SER A 188 -16.45 -3.92 -4.31
C SER A 188 -16.51 -2.52 -3.70
N ALA A 189 -17.59 -1.82 -4.01
CA ALA A 189 -17.95 -0.55 -3.40
C ALA A 189 -19.29 -0.66 -2.70
N HIS A 190 -19.35 -0.08 -1.52
CA HIS A 190 -20.55 -0.07 -0.68
C HIS A 190 -20.86 1.36 -0.27
N ASP A 191 -22.12 1.74 -0.22
CA ASP A 191 -22.54 3.03 0.32
C ASP A 191 -21.99 3.23 1.74
N ALA A 192 -21.30 4.32 1.97
CA ALA A 192 -20.57 4.56 3.22
C ALA A 192 -21.50 4.70 4.45
N LEU A 193 -22.75 5.12 4.27
CA LEU A 193 -23.69 5.35 5.37
C LEU A 193 -24.54 4.12 5.70
N THR A 194 -24.81 3.27 4.71
CA THR A 194 -25.74 2.14 4.84
C THR A 194 -25.09 0.76 4.72
N GLY A 195 -23.87 0.68 4.11
CA GLY A 195 -23.22 -0.58 3.81
C GLY A 195 -23.80 -1.32 2.60
N ALA A 196 -24.80 -0.76 1.91
CA ALA A 196 -25.39 -1.37 0.73
C ALA A 196 -24.38 -1.47 -0.42
N GLU A 197 -24.29 -2.65 -1.07
CA GLU A 197 -23.41 -2.84 -2.21
C GLU A 197 -23.86 -1.98 -3.40
N ALA A 198 -22.93 -1.18 -3.95
CA ALA A 198 -23.17 -0.34 -5.10
C ALA A 198 -22.73 -1.01 -6.41
N TRP A 199 -21.56 -1.65 -6.40
CA TRP A 199 -21.02 -2.38 -7.54
C TRP A 199 -19.89 -3.35 -7.14
N LYS A 200 -19.61 -4.31 -8.04
CA LYS A 200 -18.44 -5.20 -8.00
C LYS A 200 -17.70 -5.18 -9.34
N PHE A 201 -16.38 -5.34 -9.29
CA PHE A 201 -15.52 -5.60 -10.44
C PHE A 201 -14.66 -6.84 -10.18
N TYR A 202 -14.80 -7.87 -11.03
CA TYR A 202 -14.01 -9.10 -10.92
C TYR A 202 -12.61 -8.91 -11.49
N THR A 203 -11.58 -9.25 -10.70
CA THR A 203 -10.16 -9.01 -11.03
C THR A 203 -9.51 -10.12 -11.84
N ALA A 204 -10.16 -11.29 -11.94
CA ALA A 204 -9.85 -12.32 -12.93
C ALA A 204 -10.95 -12.34 -13.99
N ALA A 205 -10.59 -12.20 -15.28
CA ALA A 205 -11.57 -12.13 -16.37
C ALA A 205 -12.32 -13.47 -16.54
N GLY A 206 -13.65 -13.40 -16.67
CA GLY A 206 -14.50 -14.51 -17.07
C GLY A 206 -14.48 -14.74 -18.59
N ASP A 207 -15.13 -15.79 -19.06
CA ASP A 207 -15.12 -16.14 -20.50
C ASP A 207 -15.75 -15.04 -21.35
N ASP A 208 -16.83 -14.44 -20.87
CA ASP A 208 -17.55 -13.35 -21.55
C ASP A 208 -16.96 -11.95 -21.30
N ASP A 209 -15.98 -11.82 -20.39
CA ASP A 209 -15.36 -10.52 -20.08
C ASP A 209 -14.32 -10.15 -21.17
N PRO A 210 -14.11 -8.85 -21.43
CA PRO A 210 -12.95 -8.41 -22.19
C PRO A 210 -11.65 -8.86 -21.52
N GLY A 211 -10.97 -9.84 -22.08
CA GLY A 211 -9.78 -10.46 -21.50
C GLY A 211 -9.92 -11.93 -21.12
N GLY A 212 -11.12 -12.51 -21.20
CA GLY A 212 -11.37 -13.93 -20.93
C GLY A 212 -10.50 -14.86 -21.77
N ALA A 213 -10.32 -14.54 -23.05
CA ALA A 213 -9.46 -15.28 -23.96
C ALA A 213 -7.99 -15.36 -23.52
N SER A 214 -7.51 -14.43 -22.69
CA SER A 214 -6.13 -14.44 -22.17
C SER A 214 -5.82 -15.58 -21.20
N TRP A 215 -6.84 -16.27 -20.70
CA TRP A 215 -6.76 -17.44 -19.83
C TRP A 215 -6.69 -18.78 -20.59
N ALA A 216 -6.66 -18.75 -21.94
CA ALA A 216 -6.51 -19.91 -22.81
C ALA A 216 -7.39 -21.11 -22.43
N GLY A 217 -8.65 -20.86 -22.07
CA GLY A 217 -9.62 -21.91 -21.71
C GLY A 217 -9.44 -22.52 -20.31
N SER A 218 -8.59 -21.95 -19.45
CA SER A 218 -8.58 -22.31 -18.03
C SER A 218 -9.98 -22.13 -17.44
N PRO A 219 -10.52 -23.10 -16.66
CA PRO A 219 -11.87 -22.98 -16.09
C PRO A 219 -12.03 -21.73 -15.24
N GLU A 220 -13.15 -21.03 -15.38
CA GLU A 220 -13.38 -19.75 -14.68
C GLU A 220 -13.25 -19.86 -13.15
N ASP A 221 -13.74 -20.95 -12.57
CA ASP A 221 -13.68 -21.20 -11.13
C ASP A 221 -12.23 -21.45 -10.63
N LYS A 222 -11.27 -21.65 -11.54
CA LYS A 222 -9.84 -21.83 -11.26
C LYS A 222 -8.99 -20.59 -11.53
N ARG A 223 -9.59 -19.48 -11.96
CA ARG A 223 -8.87 -18.23 -12.24
C ARG A 223 -8.84 -17.36 -11.00
N PHE A 224 -7.66 -17.06 -10.49
CA PHE A 224 -7.49 -16.22 -9.32
C PHE A 224 -6.54 -15.08 -9.62
N ALA A 225 -6.88 -13.88 -9.16
CA ALA A 225 -6.06 -12.67 -9.19
C ALA A 225 -6.49 -11.75 -8.04
N ALA A 226 -5.78 -11.79 -6.93
CA ALA A 226 -6.15 -11.14 -5.69
C ALA A 226 -5.89 -9.60 -5.71
N THR A 227 -6.45 -8.93 -4.72
CA THR A 227 -6.19 -7.50 -4.44
C THR A 227 -5.87 -7.32 -2.95
N TRP A 228 -4.94 -8.12 -2.45
CA TRP A 228 -4.60 -8.23 -1.03
C TRP A 228 -3.73 -7.10 -0.50
N GLY A 229 -3.02 -6.37 -1.39
CA GLY A 229 -2.00 -5.40 -1.03
C GLY A 229 -2.54 -4.12 -0.39
N LEU A 230 -2.41 -2.98 -1.05
CA LEU A 230 -2.96 -1.72 -0.58
C LEU A 230 -4.30 -1.39 -1.27
N PRO A 231 -5.16 -0.59 -0.64
CA PRO A 231 -6.36 -0.10 -1.32
C PRO A 231 -5.98 0.82 -2.48
N GLY A 232 -6.93 0.98 -3.42
CA GLY A 232 -6.72 1.76 -4.62
C GLY A 232 -6.49 3.25 -4.36
N ASN A 233 -5.92 3.92 -5.35
CA ASN A 233 -5.75 5.36 -5.42
C ASN A 233 -6.91 6.01 -6.20
N TYR A 234 -7.09 7.32 -6.07
CA TYR A 234 -8.16 8.03 -6.76
C TYR A 234 -7.67 9.35 -7.32
N ASP A 235 -8.06 9.63 -8.56
CA ASP A 235 -7.91 10.95 -9.18
C ASP A 235 -9.27 11.64 -9.26
N PRO A 236 -9.54 12.63 -8.40
CA PRO A 236 -10.83 13.32 -8.39
C PRO A 236 -11.09 14.16 -9.65
N ALA A 237 -10.03 14.62 -10.35
CA ALA A 237 -10.17 15.39 -11.58
C ALA A 237 -10.54 14.51 -12.78
N LEU A 238 -9.94 13.31 -12.87
CA LEU A 238 -10.24 12.35 -13.92
C LEU A 238 -11.41 11.42 -13.56
N LYS A 239 -11.83 11.37 -12.30
CA LYS A 239 -12.82 10.43 -11.76
C LYS A 239 -12.44 8.98 -12.08
N LEU A 240 -11.19 8.62 -11.77
CA LEU A 240 -10.65 7.28 -11.97
C LEU A 240 -10.04 6.73 -10.68
N ILE A 241 -10.41 5.49 -10.37
CA ILE A 241 -9.76 4.69 -9.33
C ILE A 241 -8.66 3.88 -9.99
N TYR A 242 -7.46 3.87 -9.40
CA TYR A 242 -6.36 3.01 -9.83
C TYR A 242 -6.15 1.91 -8.81
N TRP A 243 -6.29 0.66 -9.21
CA TRP A 243 -6.17 -0.48 -8.31
C TRP A 243 -5.16 -1.49 -8.81
N GLY A 244 -4.36 -2.04 -7.89
CA GLY A 244 -3.38 -3.08 -8.18
C GLY A 244 -3.95 -4.47 -8.02
N VAL A 245 -3.60 -5.34 -8.95
CA VAL A 245 -3.97 -6.75 -8.93
C VAL A 245 -2.71 -7.59 -8.76
N ALA A 246 -2.83 -8.64 -7.96
CA ALA A 246 -1.79 -9.62 -7.65
C ALA A 246 -1.48 -10.58 -8.83
N ASN A 247 -0.51 -11.43 -8.62
CA ASN A 247 -0.18 -12.56 -9.49
C ASN A 247 -1.38 -13.46 -9.76
N PRO A 248 -1.37 -14.24 -10.86
CA PRO A 248 -2.35 -15.30 -11.07
C PRO A 248 -2.02 -16.51 -10.19
N THR A 249 -3.05 -17.20 -9.67
CA THR A 249 -2.88 -18.39 -8.85
C THR A 249 -3.67 -19.56 -9.44
N PRO A 250 -3.15 -20.80 -9.43
CA PRO A 250 -1.84 -21.29 -8.92
C PRO A 250 -0.63 -20.60 -9.57
N ASN A 251 0.53 -20.59 -8.85
CA ASN A 251 1.64 -19.73 -9.22
C ASN A 251 2.21 -20.01 -10.62
N THR A 252 2.42 -21.29 -11.00
CA THR A 252 3.00 -21.59 -12.30
C THR A 252 1.94 -21.66 -13.40
N ARG A 253 2.28 -21.20 -14.62
CA ARG A 253 1.40 -21.31 -15.78
C ARG A 253 1.09 -22.77 -16.14
N MET A 254 2.00 -23.71 -15.86
CA MET A 254 1.73 -25.14 -16.01
C MET A 254 0.56 -25.60 -15.14
N GLU A 255 0.52 -25.21 -13.87
CA GLU A 255 -0.56 -25.55 -12.96
C GLU A 255 -1.89 -24.93 -13.39
N ARG A 256 -1.86 -23.67 -13.88
CA ARG A 256 -3.06 -22.95 -14.34
C ARG A 256 -3.61 -23.50 -15.66
N HIS A 257 -2.75 -24.01 -16.54
CA HIS A 257 -3.11 -24.37 -17.91
C HIS A 257 -2.92 -25.85 -18.22
N GLY A 258 -3.18 -26.75 -17.25
CA GLY A 258 -3.23 -28.20 -17.48
C GLY A 258 -1.92 -28.81 -17.96
N GLY A 259 -0.79 -28.36 -17.45
CA GLY A 259 0.55 -28.87 -17.76
C GLY A 259 1.21 -28.20 -18.97
N LYS A 260 0.58 -27.21 -19.61
CA LYS A 260 1.09 -26.54 -20.81
C LYS A 260 1.67 -25.14 -20.46
N PHE A 261 2.99 -25.04 -20.43
CA PHE A 261 3.67 -23.76 -20.12
C PHE A 261 3.53 -22.69 -21.23
N ASP A 262 3.21 -23.13 -22.45
CA ASP A 262 3.07 -22.29 -23.66
C ASP A 262 1.60 -22.02 -24.06
N ALA A 263 0.64 -22.41 -23.22
CA ALA A 263 -0.79 -22.19 -23.48
C ALA A 263 -1.15 -20.71 -23.58
N ILE A 264 -0.44 -19.85 -22.86
CA ILE A 264 -0.59 -18.40 -22.90
C ILE A 264 0.68 -17.73 -23.42
N PRO A 265 0.59 -16.53 -24.02
CA PRO A 265 1.75 -15.83 -24.54
C PRO A 265 2.72 -15.42 -23.42
N PHE A 266 4.01 -15.25 -23.77
CA PHE A 266 5.03 -14.67 -22.89
C PHE A 266 5.04 -13.15 -22.91
N THR A 267 4.20 -12.56 -23.74
CA THR A 267 4.01 -11.11 -23.87
C THR A 267 2.58 -10.76 -23.51
N SER A 268 2.38 -9.67 -22.76
CA SER A 268 1.04 -9.20 -22.39
C SER A 268 0.11 -9.02 -23.61
N PRO A 269 -1.19 -9.34 -23.50
CA PRO A 269 -1.88 -9.79 -22.30
C PRO A 269 -1.84 -11.30 -22.08
N ALA A 270 -1.72 -11.73 -20.80
CA ALA A 270 -1.84 -13.11 -20.37
C ALA A 270 -2.44 -13.17 -18.95
N ASP A 271 -3.38 -14.08 -18.70
CA ASP A 271 -4.07 -14.26 -17.42
C ASP A 271 -4.65 -12.95 -16.85
N LEU A 272 -5.48 -12.22 -17.66
CA LEU A 272 -6.01 -10.92 -17.26
C LEU A 272 -7.07 -11.03 -16.13
N TYR A 273 -7.06 -10.15 -15.14
CA TYR A 273 -6.23 -8.92 -15.02
C TYR A 273 -5.11 -9.07 -13.98
N SER A 274 -4.49 -10.25 -13.86
CA SER A 274 -3.37 -10.43 -12.94
C SER A 274 -2.24 -9.43 -13.23
N ASN A 275 -1.50 -9.07 -12.19
CA ASN A 275 -0.35 -8.17 -12.24
C ASN A 275 -0.57 -6.87 -13.04
N SER A 276 -1.75 -6.29 -12.87
CA SER A 276 -2.17 -5.12 -13.63
C SER A 276 -2.48 -3.91 -12.75
N THR A 277 -2.34 -2.74 -13.34
CA THR A 277 -3.04 -1.54 -12.89
C THR A 277 -4.38 -1.47 -13.59
N LEU A 278 -5.46 -1.39 -12.83
CA LEU A 278 -6.81 -1.16 -13.34
C LEU A 278 -7.18 0.30 -13.14
N ALA A 279 -7.78 0.93 -14.14
CA ALA A 279 -8.48 2.20 -14.00
C ALA A 279 -9.99 1.96 -14.05
N ILE A 280 -10.67 2.26 -12.96
CA ILE A 280 -12.09 1.93 -12.75
C ILE A 280 -12.88 3.22 -12.53
N ASN A 281 -14.06 3.31 -13.16
CA ASN A 281 -14.99 4.41 -12.90
C ASN A 281 -15.63 4.26 -11.50
N PRO A 282 -15.51 5.24 -10.59
CA PRO A 282 -15.96 5.12 -9.19
C PRO A 282 -17.48 5.02 -9.04
N THR A 283 -18.24 5.51 -10.02
CA THR A 283 -19.71 5.50 -9.98
C THR A 283 -20.26 4.15 -10.42
N THR A 284 -19.69 3.57 -11.49
CA THR A 284 -20.26 2.38 -12.14
C THR A 284 -19.50 1.09 -11.88
N GLY A 285 -18.27 1.16 -11.35
CA GLY A 285 -17.37 0.00 -11.20
C GLY A 285 -16.84 -0.55 -12.51
N LYS A 286 -17.11 0.10 -13.65
CA LYS A 286 -16.65 -0.37 -14.97
C LYS A 286 -15.18 -0.04 -15.20
N LEU A 287 -14.45 -0.99 -15.80
CA LEU A 287 -13.08 -0.80 -16.26
C LEU A 287 -13.05 0.24 -17.39
N VAL A 288 -12.13 1.20 -17.29
CA VAL A 288 -11.88 2.20 -18.33
C VAL A 288 -10.66 1.81 -19.16
N TRP A 289 -9.58 1.42 -18.47
CA TRP A 289 -8.37 0.87 -19.09
C TRP A 289 -7.61 0.00 -18.06
N TYR A 290 -6.68 -0.80 -18.56
CA TYR A 290 -5.71 -1.53 -17.73
C TYR A 290 -4.30 -1.45 -18.35
N TYR A 291 -3.29 -1.67 -17.51
CA TYR A 291 -1.91 -1.89 -17.94
C TYR A 291 -1.33 -3.08 -17.17
N GLN A 292 -0.90 -4.12 -17.89
CA GLN A 292 -0.34 -5.33 -17.29
C GLN A 292 1.19 -5.23 -17.21
N HIS A 293 1.71 -5.30 -15.98
CA HIS A 293 3.13 -5.14 -15.66
C HIS A 293 3.93 -6.44 -15.78
N LEU A 294 3.30 -7.58 -15.50
CA LEU A 294 3.95 -8.89 -15.54
C LEU A 294 2.95 -9.95 -16.05
N PRO A 295 2.98 -10.31 -17.35
CA PRO A 295 2.01 -11.23 -17.93
C PRO A 295 2.30 -12.68 -17.55
N GLY A 296 1.27 -13.43 -17.12
CA GLY A 296 1.35 -14.86 -16.84
C GLY A 296 2.48 -15.23 -15.89
N ASP A 297 2.58 -14.50 -14.79
CA ASP A 297 3.60 -14.66 -13.74
C ASP A 297 3.67 -16.12 -13.25
N ASP A 298 4.89 -16.64 -13.12
CA ASP A 298 5.21 -17.99 -12.63
C ASP A 298 5.81 -18.00 -11.22
N TRP A 299 6.05 -16.82 -10.61
CA TRP A 299 6.99 -16.68 -9.50
C TRP A 299 6.38 -16.11 -8.22
N ASP A 300 5.10 -15.70 -8.26
CA ASP A 300 4.41 -15.05 -7.14
C ASP A 300 4.95 -13.63 -6.86
N GLU A 301 5.03 -12.80 -7.93
CA GLU A 301 5.57 -11.45 -7.89
C GLU A 301 4.48 -10.40 -8.07
N ASP A 302 3.94 -9.96 -6.98
CA ASP A 302 2.73 -9.16 -6.93
C ASP A 302 2.89 -7.70 -7.41
N TYR A 303 1.79 -7.18 -7.97
CA TYR A 303 1.65 -5.77 -8.34
C TYR A 303 0.46 -5.09 -7.64
N THR A 304 0.20 -5.47 -6.39
CA THR A 304 -0.91 -4.96 -5.55
C THR A 304 -0.60 -3.67 -4.78
N HIS A 305 0.55 -3.06 -5.05
CA HIS A 305 1.05 -1.89 -4.33
C HIS A 305 0.32 -0.60 -4.73
N GLU A 306 0.62 0.52 -4.09
CA GLU A 306 0.08 1.82 -4.48
C GLU A 306 0.54 2.26 -5.86
N ARG A 307 -0.26 3.11 -6.50
CA ARG A 307 0.10 3.87 -7.69
C ARG A 307 0.34 5.30 -7.25
N THR A 308 1.61 5.72 -7.19
CA THR A 308 1.90 7.12 -6.86
C THR A 308 1.52 8.00 -8.03
N LEU A 309 0.54 8.89 -7.81
CA LEU A 309 0.03 9.78 -8.85
C LEU A 309 0.77 11.11 -8.81
N LEU A 310 1.37 11.49 -9.93
CA LEU A 310 2.19 12.69 -10.06
C LEU A 310 1.79 13.50 -11.27
N ARG A 311 2.13 14.79 -11.26
CA ARG A 311 2.28 15.61 -12.46
C ARG A 311 3.74 15.99 -12.61
N THR A 312 4.36 15.59 -13.71
CA THR A 312 5.80 15.77 -13.92
C THR A 312 6.14 16.02 -15.37
N ALA A 313 7.28 16.69 -15.63
CA ALA A 313 7.86 16.77 -16.95
C ALA A 313 8.49 15.42 -17.33
N VAL A 314 7.93 14.73 -18.30
CA VAL A 314 8.42 13.43 -18.74
C VAL A 314 9.58 13.62 -19.72
N ARG A 315 10.80 13.33 -19.25
CA ARG A 315 12.04 13.43 -20.05
C ARG A 315 13.01 12.30 -19.71
N PRO A 316 12.57 11.01 -19.80
CA PRO A 316 13.44 9.90 -19.47
C PRO A 316 14.76 9.99 -20.24
N ASP A 317 15.87 9.71 -19.54
CA ASP A 317 17.20 9.76 -20.13
C ASP A 317 17.64 8.33 -20.49
N PRO A 318 17.96 8.04 -21.77
CA PRO A 318 18.41 6.72 -22.19
C PRO A 318 19.69 6.21 -21.47
N LYS A 319 20.42 7.11 -20.82
CA LYS A 319 21.55 6.74 -19.95
C LYS A 319 21.10 5.97 -18.71
N PHE A 320 19.90 6.25 -18.21
CA PHE A 320 19.38 5.72 -16.96
C PHE A 320 18.18 4.79 -17.14
N VAL A 321 17.45 4.91 -18.26
CA VAL A 321 16.19 4.21 -18.49
C VAL A 321 16.32 3.23 -19.65
N LYS A 322 15.96 1.97 -19.40
CA LYS A 322 16.13 0.87 -20.35
C LYS A 322 15.02 0.85 -21.42
N TRP A 323 13.77 1.09 -21.04
CA TRP A 323 12.62 1.05 -21.94
C TRP A 323 11.90 2.40 -21.95
N ILE A 324 11.87 3.05 -23.10
CA ILE A 324 11.31 4.39 -23.29
C ILE A 324 10.34 4.36 -24.46
N ASN A 325 9.18 4.98 -24.31
CA ASN A 325 8.27 5.20 -25.41
C ASN A 325 8.87 6.28 -26.35
N PRO A 326 9.15 5.94 -27.63
CA PRO A 326 9.79 6.87 -28.57
C PRO A 326 8.88 8.06 -28.97
N ASP A 327 7.57 7.94 -28.74
CA ASP A 327 6.60 8.97 -29.15
C ASP A 327 6.37 10.03 -28.04
N ILE A 328 7.12 9.96 -26.94
CA ILE A 328 7.06 10.97 -25.88
C ILE A 328 7.65 12.28 -26.37
N ARG A 329 6.89 13.37 -26.27
CA ARG A 329 7.44 14.70 -26.38
C ARG A 329 8.26 15.01 -25.13
N ARG A 330 9.60 15.00 -25.25
CA ARG A 330 10.51 15.20 -24.13
C ARG A 330 10.25 16.51 -23.39
N GLY A 331 10.05 16.42 -22.07
CA GLY A 331 9.75 17.57 -21.20
C GLY A 331 8.28 17.99 -21.17
N GLU A 332 7.39 17.27 -21.84
CA GLU A 332 5.95 17.50 -21.74
C GLU A 332 5.46 17.18 -20.32
N GLN A 333 4.64 18.07 -19.77
CA GLN A 333 3.95 17.84 -18.50
C GLN A 333 2.88 16.77 -18.66
N ARG A 334 3.00 15.67 -17.94
CA ARG A 334 2.06 14.56 -17.95
C ARG A 334 1.53 14.24 -16.56
N ASP A 335 0.29 13.81 -16.50
CA ASP A 335 -0.32 13.22 -15.33
C ASP A 335 -0.01 11.72 -15.34
N VAL A 336 0.89 11.29 -14.46
CA VAL A 336 1.42 9.93 -14.48
C VAL A 336 1.02 9.12 -13.25
N ALA A 337 0.93 7.81 -13.42
CA ALA A 337 0.92 6.84 -12.34
C ALA A 337 2.25 6.07 -12.35
N VAL A 338 2.89 5.99 -11.20
CA VAL A 338 4.15 5.29 -11.01
C VAL A 338 3.92 4.07 -10.15
N MET A 339 4.53 2.97 -10.55
CA MET A 339 4.41 1.69 -9.88
C MET A 339 5.78 1.02 -9.79
N VAL A 340 6.11 0.48 -8.61
CA VAL A 340 7.27 -0.40 -8.39
C VAL A 340 6.74 -1.76 -7.95
N GLY A 341 7.06 -2.82 -8.67
CA GLY A 341 6.59 -4.18 -8.41
C GLY A 341 7.35 -4.90 -7.30
N GLU A 342 6.81 -5.99 -6.81
CA GLU A 342 7.42 -6.83 -5.78
C GLU A 342 8.69 -7.52 -6.28
N GLY A 343 8.65 -8.09 -7.47
CA GLY A 343 9.83 -8.64 -8.16
C GLY A 343 10.74 -7.59 -8.81
N GLY A 344 10.56 -6.32 -8.46
CA GLY A 344 11.30 -5.21 -9.05
C GLY A 344 10.63 -4.65 -10.30
N GLY A 345 11.33 -3.74 -10.95
CA GLY A 345 10.77 -2.99 -12.08
C GLY A 345 9.95 -1.78 -11.65
N ILE A 346 10.34 -0.62 -12.20
CA ILE A 346 9.56 0.60 -12.08
C ILE A 346 8.91 0.91 -13.40
N PHE A 347 7.62 1.26 -13.36
CA PHE A 347 6.82 1.62 -14.53
C PHE A 347 6.20 2.99 -14.33
N THR A 348 6.23 3.79 -15.39
CA THR A 348 5.57 5.09 -15.46
C THR A 348 4.61 5.09 -16.64
N ILE A 349 3.34 5.35 -16.38
CA ILE A 349 2.27 5.36 -17.39
C ILE A 349 1.47 6.66 -17.31
N ASP A 350 0.90 7.12 -18.43
CA ASP A 350 -0.07 8.21 -18.43
C ASP A 350 -1.37 7.72 -17.77
N ARG A 351 -1.75 8.32 -16.63
CA ARG A 351 -2.89 7.85 -15.86
C ARG A 351 -4.26 8.16 -16.47
N ARG A 352 -4.31 8.96 -17.53
CA ARG A 352 -5.55 9.26 -18.23
C ARG A 352 -6.04 8.09 -19.10
N ASN A 353 -5.09 7.34 -19.68
CA ASN A 353 -5.40 6.34 -20.70
C ASN A 353 -4.56 5.05 -20.62
N GLY A 354 -3.66 4.92 -19.63
CA GLY A 354 -2.79 3.75 -19.49
C GLY A 354 -1.62 3.69 -20.47
N GLN A 355 -1.32 4.77 -21.22
CA GLN A 355 -0.21 4.79 -22.15
C GLN A 355 1.12 4.59 -21.42
N PHE A 356 1.91 3.62 -21.88
CA PHE A 356 3.27 3.42 -21.41
C PHE A 356 4.15 4.64 -21.73
N LEU A 357 4.95 5.06 -20.75
CA LEU A 357 5.89 6.16 -20.93
C LEU A 357 7.32 5.66 -20.82
N TRP A 358 7.68 5.05 -19.71
CA TRP A 358 8.99 4.44 -19.53
C TRP A 358 8.99 3.40 -18.39
N ALA A 359 9.96 2.47 -18.44
CA ALA A 359 10.19 1.50 -17.38
C ALA A 359 11.67 1.16 -17.24
N ASN A 360 12.05 0.66 -16.07
CA ASN A 360 13.41 0.26 -15.76
C ASN A 360 13.44 -0.93 -14.80
N PRO A 361 14.43 -1.84 -14.88
CA PRO A 361 14.70 -2.78 -13.80
C PRO A 361 14.98 -2.04 -12.49
N PHE A 362 14.54 -2.62 -11.38
CA PHE A 362 14.74 -2.09 -10.03
C PHE A 362 14.96 -3.27 -9.06
N PRO A 363 15.86 -3.17 -8.09
CA PRO A 363 16.77 -2.07 -7.78
C PRO A 363 17.98 -1.98 -8.71
N PHE A 364 18.29 -3.06 -9.46
CA PHE A 364 19.40 -3.15 -10.41
C PHE A 364 18.95 -3.84 -11.71
N ASP A 365 19.72 -3.71 -12.78
CA ASP A 365 19.59 -4.59 -13.94
C ASP A 365 20.36 -5.90 -13.67
N ALA A 366 19.63 -7.03 -13.60
CA ALA A 366 20.21 -8.34 -13.31
C ALA A 366 19.98 -9.30 -14.49
N PRO A 367 20.92 -10.22 -14.78
CA PRO A 367 20.78 -11.17 -15.91
C PRO A 367 19.53 -12.06 -15.83
N ASN A 368 19.11 -12.39 -14.63
CA ASN A 368 17.93 -13.21 -14.34
C ASN A 368 16.74 -12.36 -13.83
N PHE A 369 16.66 -11.11 -14.33
CA PHE A 369 15.48 -10.27 -14.11
C PHE A 369 14.27 -10.84 -14.87
N LEU A 370 13.12 -10.83 -14.24
CA LEU A 370 11.91 -11.51 -14.74
C LEU A 370 11.29 -10.89 -15.99
N ILE A 371 11.65 -9.65 -16.35
CA ILE A 371 11.20 -8.98 -17.57
C ILE A 371 12.36 -8.87 -18.55
N SER A 372 12.20 -9.47 -19.74
CA SER A 372 13.22 -9.38 -20.80
C SER A 372 13.07 -8.14 -21.66
N ASN A 373 11.83 -7.68 -21.90
CA ASN A 373 11.56 -6.52 -22.74
C ASN A 373 10.25 -5.81 -22.40
N VAL A 374 10.21 -4.51 -22.65
CA VAL A 374 8.97 -3.72 -22.75
C VAL A 374 9.00 -3.03 -24.11
N ASP A 375 8.02 -3.32 -24.95
CA ASP A 375 7.87 -2.66 -26.25
C ASP A 375 7.60 -1.16 -26.06
N GLY A 376 8.46 -0.32 -26.55
CA GLY A 376 8.41 1.12 -26.32
C GLY A 376 7.12 1.78 -26.82
N LYS A 377 6.57 1.34 -27.95
CA LYS A 377 5.36 1.96 -28.53
C LYS A 377 4.08 1.49 -27.89
N THR A 378 3.96 0.17 -27.67
CA THR A 378 2.72 -0.44 -27.18
C THR A 378 2.70 -0.59 -25.66
N GLY A 379 3.86 -0.54 -25.00
CA GLY A 379 4.02 -0.83 -23.58
C GLY A 379 3.87 -2.32 -23.24
N ARG A 380 3.78 -3.21 -24.25
CA ARG A 380 3.61 -4.65 -23.99
C ARG A 380 4.86 -5.23 -23.34
N VAL A 381 4.65 -5.89 -22.21
CA VAL A 381 5.72 -6.49 -21.42
C VAL A 381 5.94 -7.94 -21.87
N THR A 382 7.20 -8.32 -22.08
CA THR A 382 7.62 -9.70 -22.36
C THR A 382 8.45 -10.21 -21.19
N ILE A 383 8.05 -11.34 -20.62
CA ILE A 383 8.78 -11.98 -19.51
C ILE A 383 10.04 -12.68 -20.03
N ASN A 384 10.97 -12.95 -19.13
CA ASN A 384 12.16 -13.74 -19.42
C ASN A 384 11.79 -15.23 -19.53
N LYS A 385 11.79 -15.76 -20.76
CA LYS A 385 11.39 -17.13 -21.07
C LYS A 385 12.28 -18.19 -20.41
N ASP A 386 13.56 -17.85 -20.17
CA ASP A 386 14.53 -18.77 -19.58
C ASP A 386 14.26 -19.05 -18.11
N LEU A 387 13.40 -18.24 -17.47
CA LEU A 387 12.98 -18.37 -16.08
C LEU A 387 11.61 -19.02 -15.92
N VAL A 388 10.90 -19.31 -17.01
CA VAL A 388 9.59 -19.98 -17.00
C VAL A 388 9.75 -21.46 -16.73
N PHE A 389 8.90 -22.02 -15.86
CA PHE A 389 8.88 -23.44 -15.57
C PHE A 389 8.24 -24.21 -16.72
N THR A 390 9.03 -25.07 -17.38
CA THR A 390 8.60 -25.90 -18.52
C THR A 390 8.39 -27.36 -18.15
N GLY A 391 8.67 -27.76 -16.91
CA GLY A 391 8.50 -29.10 -16.38
C GLY A 391 8.42 -29.13 -14.86
N PRO A 392 7.90 -30.26 -14.30
CA PRO A 392 7.82 -30.47 -12.87
C PRO A 392 9.22 -30.66 -12.24
N GLY A 393 9.42 -30.12 -11.03
CA GLY A 393 10.68 -30.23 -10.29
C GLY A 393 11.83 -29.40 -10.87
N GLN A 394 11.57 -28.53 -11.83
CA GLN A 394 12.56 -27.63 -12.40
C GLN A 394 12.88 -26.51 -11.41
N ARG A 395 14.16 -26.15 -11.27
CA ARG A 395 14.65 -25.08 -10.38
C ARG A 395 15.12 -23.89 -11.18
N HIS A 396 14.68 -22.70 -10.76
CA HIS A 396 15.18 -21.42 -11.23
C HIS A 396 15.55 -20.49 -10.07
N VAL A 397 16.50 -19.58 -10.33
CA VAL A 397 16.79 -18.42 -9.46
C VAL A 397 16.38 -17.17 -10.22
N ILE A 398 15.41 -16.46 -9.67
CA ILE A 398 14.79 -15.28 -10.27
C ILE A 398 15.17 -14.05 -9.44
N CYS A 399 15.65 -13.00 -10.06
CA CYS A 399 15.93 -11.74 -9.38
C CYS A 399 15.06 -10.60 -9.98
N PHE A 400 14.33 -9.92 -9.17
CA PHE A 400 14.36 -9.90 -7.70
C PHE A 400 13.13 -10.58 -7.12
N TRP A 401 13.08 -10.76 -5.78
CA TRP A 401 11.95 -11.31 -5.06
C TRP A 401 11.67 -10.52 -3.78
N ASN A 402 10.44 -10.08 -3.59
CA ASN A 402 10.06 -9.21 -2.48
C ASN A 402 11.03 -8.04 -2.28
N THR A 403 11.63 -7.55 -3.39
CA THR A 403 12.57 -6.44 -3.29
C THR A 403 11.91 -5.16 -2.82
N ARG A 404 10.62 -5.03 -3.09
CA ARG A 404 9.73 -4.04 -2.55
C ARG A 404 8.35 -4.70 -2.42
N SER A 405 7.81 -4.83 -1.21
CA SER A 405 6.46 -5.34 -1.00
C SER A 405 5.44 -4.21 -0.80
N TYR A 406 4.31 -4.46 -0.16
CA TYR A 406 3.19 -3.52 -0.03
C TYR A 406 3.48 -2.25 0.78
N TRP A 407 4.62 -2.12 1.44
CA TRP A 407 4.96 -0.92 2.22
C TRP A 407 5.12 0.30 1.30
N PRO A 408 4.34 1.38 1.54
CA PRO A 408 4.25 2.46 0.59
C PRO A 408 5.55 3.26 0.45
N THR A 409 5.80 3.69 -0.76
CA THR A 409 6.85 4.66 -1.13
C THR A 409 6.44 6.08 -0.75
N ALA A 410 7.36 7.05 -0.86
CA ALA A 410 7.03 8.46 -0.69
C ALA A 410 7.62 9.30 -1.82
N TYR A 411 6.84 10.25 -2.32
CA TYR A 411 7.30 11.25 -3.28
C TYR A 411 7.60 12.57 -2.58
N HIS A 412 8.76 13.15 -2.87
CA HIS A 412 9.15 14.46 -2.36
C HIS A 412 9.07 15.51 -3.48
N PRO A 413 8.08 16.42 -3.47
CA PRO A 413 7.85 17.34 -4.59
C PRO A 413 9.05 18.23 -4.94
N ARG A 414 9.74 18.80 -3.93
CA ARG A 414 10.92 19.67 -4.15
C ARG A 414 12.14 18.92 -4.70
N GLN A 415 12.20 17.61 -4.54
CA GLN A 415 13.26 16.77 -5.09
C GLN A 415 12.88 16.14 -6.44
N HIS A 416 11.62 16.27 -6.87
CA HIS A 416 11.05 15.55 -8.02
C HIS A 416 11.37 14.06 -7.99
N ALA A 417 11.38 13.46 -6.80
CA ALA A 417 11.87 12.12 -6.60
C ALA A 417 10.95 11.24 -5.76
N LEU A 418 10.83 9.97 -6.17
CA LEU A 418 10.22 8.90 -5.42
C LEU A 418 11.30 8.21 -4.57
N PHE A 419 11.00 7.98 -3.29
CA PHE A 419 11.86 7.26 -2.36
C PHE A 419 11.31 5.86 -2.16
N VAL A 420 12.10 4.84 -2.50
CA VAL A 420 11.70 3.43 -2.55
C VAL A 420 12.65 2.59 -1.71
N PRO A 421 12.15 1.87 -0.68
CA PRO A 421 12.95 0.86 0.01
C PRO A 421 13.19 -0.34 -0.91
N TRP A 422 14.30 -1.05 -0.73
CA TRP A 422 14.64 -2.20 -1.54
C TRP A 422 15.43 -3.24 -0.78
N VAL A 423 15.33 -4.49 -1.26
CA VAL A 423 16.11 -5.65 -0.79
C VAL A 423 16.84 -6.24 -1.98
N ASP A 424 18.12 -6.61 -1.80
CA ASP A 424 18.97 -7.24 -2.82
C ASP A 424 18.91 -8.77 -2.71
N ASN A 425 17.75 -9.34 -2.93
CA ASN A 425 17.52 -10.78 -2.88
C ASN A 425 16.87 -11.33 -4.15
N CYS A 426 16.98 -12.63 -4.31
CA CYS A 426 16.37 -13.38 -5.39
C CYS A 426 15.49 -14.50 -4.83
N LEU A 427 14.58 -15.00 -5.63
CA LEU A 427 13.78 -16.18 -5.36
C LEU A 427 14.49 -17.43 -5.88
N ASP A 428 14.81 -18.37 -4.98
CA ASP A 428 15.18 -19.74 -5.34
C ASP A 428 13.90 -20.59 -5.32
N MET A 429 13.42 -20.97 -6.50
CA MET A 429 12.15 -21.69 -6.64
C MET A 429 12.33 -22.98 -7.41
N THR A 430 11.67 -24.05 -6.91
CA THR A 430 11.51 -25.33 -7.62
C THR A 430 10.02 -25.57 -7.83
N SER A 431 9.61 -25.84 -9.07
CA SER A 431 8.21 -26.08 -9.41
C SER A 431 7.67 -27.36 -8.75
N SER A 432 6.36 -27.42 -8.55
CA SER A 432 5.66 -28.60 -8.00
C SER A 432 5.84 -29.83 -8.87
N ILE A 433 5.75 -31.03 -8.25
CA ILE A 433 5.67 -32.30 -8.96
C ILE A 433 4.28 -32.89 -8.71
N PRO A 434 3.46 -33.07 -9.74
CA PRO A 434 2.14 -33.69 -9.60
C PRO A 434 2.21 -35.11 -9.02
N ALA A 435 1.14 -35.56 -8.37
CA ALA A 435 1.02 -36.96 -7.96
C ALA A 435 1.06 -37.86 -9.18
N GLN A 436 1.92 -38.90 -9.18
CA GLN A 436 2.09 -39.81 -10.27
C GLN A 436 2.56 -41.20 -9.77
N ASP A 437 2.08 -42.25 -10.39
CA ASP A 437 2.50 -43.66 -10.16
C ASP A 437 2.46 -44.06 -8.67
N GLY A 438 1.39 -43.67 -7.95
CA GLY A 438 1.20 -43.97 -6.53
C GLY A 438 2.06 -43.11 -5.58
N LYS A 439 2.86 -42.18 -6.09
CA LYS A 439 3.61 -41.19 -5.28
C LYS A 439 2.77 -39.94 -5.06
N PRO A 440 2.78 -39.37 -3.83
CA PRO A 440 2.06 -38.13 -3.56
C PRO A 440 2.68 -36.95 -4.32
N ALA A 441 1.87 -35.92 -4.56
CA ALA A 441 2.37 -34.64 -5.10
C ALA A 441 3.43 -34.04 -4.19
N VAL A 442 4.46 -33.43 -4.78
CA VAL A 442 5.45 -32.62 -4.06
C VAL A 442 5.14 -31.14 -4.33
N PRO A 443 4.81 -30.35 -3.31
CA PRO A 443 4.53 -28.92 -3.50
C PRO A 443 5.76 -28.16 -3.99
N ALA A 444 5.53 -27.03 -4.63
CA ALA A 444 6.60 -26.12 -5.02
C ALA A 444 7.42 -25.70 -3.79
N LYS A 445 8.74 -25.57 -3.98
CA LYS A 445 9.68 -25.13 -2.96
C LYS A 445 10.16 -23.74 -3.32
N ARG A 446 10.09 -22.78 -2.40
CA ARG A 446 10.55 -21.41 -2.65
C ARG A 446 11.14 -20.78 -1.40
N GLY A 447 12.10 -19.88 -1.60
CA GLY A 447 12.71 -19.10 -0.53
C GLY A 447 13.59 -18.00 -1.07
N GLY A 448 13.70 -16.93 -0.30
CA GLY A 448 14.61 -15.84 -0.64
C GLY A 448 16.07 -16.22 -0.37
N ILE A 449 16.92 -15.84 -1.29
CA ILE A 449 18.37 -15.94 -1.15
C ILE A 449 19.02 -14.59 -1.53
N PRO A 450 20.17 -14.21 -0.94
CA PRO A 450 20.93 -13.07 -1.42
C PRO A 450 21.26 -13.23 -2.93
N ARG A 451 21.21 -12.13 -3.67
CA ARG A 451 21.62 -12.16 -5.09
C ARG A 451 23.10 -12.53 -5.21
N GLU A 452 23.44 -13.34 -6.21
CA GLU A 452 24.84 -13.68 -6.51
C GLU A 452 25.68 -12.41 -6.73
N GLY A 453 26.80 -12.30 -6.01
CA GLY A 453 27.68 -11.12 -6.04
C GLY A 453 27.16 -9.92 -5.22
N SER A 454 26.05 -10.06 -4.50
CA SER A 454 25.64 -9.04 -3.53
C SER A 454 26.61 -9.01 -2.32
N LYS A 455 26.68 -7.86 -1.66
CA LYS A 455 27.47 -7.69 -0.46
C LYS A 455 26.57 -7.78 0.77
N PRO A 456 26.88 -8.63 1.76
CA PRO A 456 26.05 -8.76 2.97
C PRO A 456 25.80 -7.45 3.71
N GLU A 457 26.76 -6.53 3.68
CA GLU A 457 26.66 -5.20 4.30
C GLU A 457 25.82 -4.19 3.50
N GLU A 458 25.48 -4.52 2.26
CA GLU A 458 24.65 -3.72 1.36
C GLU A 458 23.38 -4.47 0.91
N PHE A 459 22.82 -5.35 1.78
CA PHE A 459 21.72 -6.25 1.43
C PHE A 459 20.38 -5.53 1.19
N GLY A 460 20.23 -4.28 1.59
CA GLY A 460 19.08 -3.46 1.28
C GLY A 460 19.31 -1.99 1.55
N GLY A 461 18.30 -1.17 1.34
CA GLY A 461 18.44 0.25 1.54
C GLY A 461 17.27 1.10 1.04
N LEU A 462 17.58 2.36 0.76
CA LEU A 462 16.65 3.35 0.25
C LEU A 462 17.18 3.93 -1.06
N ALA A 463 16.35 3.87 -2.10
CA ALA A 463 16.64 4.47 -3.41
C ALA A 463 15.86 5.77 -3.57
N LYS A 464 16.49 6.74 -4.25
CA LYS A 464 15.89 7.98 -4.75
C LYS A 464 15.78 7.88 -6.27
N ILE A 465 14.57 7.96 -6.79
CA ILE A 465 14.29 7.86 -8.23
C ILE A 465 13.80 9.20 -8.74
N ASN A 466 14.56 9.83 -9.62
CA ASN A 466 14.15 11.09 -10.25
C ASN A 466 13.01 10.82 -11.25
N MET A 467 11.83 11.37 -10.99
CA MET A 467 10.63 11.07 -11.76
C MET A 467 10.56 11.76 -13.13
N GLU A 468 11.44 12.72 -13.39
CA GLU A 468 11.56 13.34 -14.72
C GLU A 468 12.51 12.55 -15.63
N THR A 469 13.67 12.14 -15.09
CA THR A 469 14.76 11.53 -15.88
C THR A 469 14.82 10.01 -15.77
N GLY A 470 14.22 9.42 -14.73
CA GLY A 470 14.30 7.99 -14.43
C GLY A 470 15.61 7.56 -13.75
N GLU A 471 16.50 8.50 -13.37
CA GLU A 471 17.74 8.18 -12.65
C GLU A 471 17.46 7.55 -11.29
N ILE A 472 18.09 6.41 -11.00
CA ILE A 472 18.01 5.69 -9.73
C ILE A 472 19.31 5.90 -8.97
N GLN A 473 19.22 6.48 -7.78
CA GLN A 473 20.32 6.70 -6.85
C GLN A 473 20.08 5.92 -5.56
N HIS A 474 20.95 4.99 -5.20
CA HIS A 474 20.90 4.28 -3.91
C HIS A 474 21.51 5.19 -2.85
N ILE A 475 20.67 6.00 -2.20
CA ILE A 475 21.11 7.03 -1.22
C ILE A 475 21.46 6.47 0.15
N TYR A 476 21.01 5.26 0.44
CA TYR A 476 21.39 4.51 1.63
C TYR A 476 21.46 3.01 1.28
N LYS A 477 22.48 2.35 1.82
CA LYS A 477 22.68 0.90 1.76
C LYS A 477 23.06 0.39 3.13
N GLY A 478 22.57 -0.77 3.51
CA GLY A 478 22.84 -1.37 4.81
C GLY A 478 22.60 -2.88 4.80
N ARG A 479 23.09 -3.55 5.85
CA ARG A 479 22.89 -4.98 6.04
C ARG A 479 21.42 -5.32 6.33
N ALA A 480 20.75 -4.48 7.11
CA ALA A 480 19.33 -4.64 7.42
C ALA A 480 18.50 -3.92 6.34
N PRO A 481 17.75 -4.66 5.51
CA PRO A 481 16.80 -4.05 4.61
C PRO A 481 15.64 -3.44 5.40
N GLY A 482 14.89 -2.55 4.79
CA GLY A 482 13.70 -2.00 5.41
C GLY A 482 12.46 -2.29 4.62
N ASN A 483 11.49 -2.84 5.28
CA ASN A 483 10.15 -3.07 4.78
C ASN A 483 9.15 -2.01 5.25
N GLY A 484 9.57 -1.06 6.09
CA GLY A 484 8.71 0.02 6.58
C GLY A 484 8.36 1.04 5.51
N ALA A 485 7.19 1.65 5.65
CA ALA A 485 6.73 2.70 4.75
C ALA A 485 7.58 3.97 4.88
N VAL A 486 7.89 4.56 3.74
CA VAL A 486 8.62 5.83 3.67
C VAL A 486 7.67 7.01 3.93
N LEU A 487 8.16 8.07 4.55
CA LEU A 487 7.46 9.34 4.75
C LEU A 487 8.34 10.49 4.27
N ALA A 488 7.83 11.36 3.43
CA ALA A 488 8.46 12.63 3.07
C ALA A 488 7.72 13.82 3.71
N THR A 489 8.45 14.90 4.06
CA THR A 489 7.83 16.07 4.72
C THR A 489 8.29 17.38 4.11
N ALA A 490 7.48 18.45 4.28
CA ALA A 490 7.82 19.79 3.88
C ALA A 490 9.01 20.39 4.69
N GLY A 491 9.35 19.79 5.84
CA GLY A 491 10.58 20.08 6.58
C GLY A 491 11.87 19.64 5.87
N ASP A 492 11.75 19.16 4.63
CA ASP A 492 12.84 18.67 3.78
C ASP A 492 13.54 17.45 4.40
N LEU A 493 12.72 16.49 4.81
CA LEU A 493 13.14 15.24 5.44
C LEU A 493 12.46 14.03 4.78
N VAL A 494 13.17 12.90 4.78
CA VAL A 494 12.62 11.58 4.50
C VAL A 494 12.85 10.69 5.71
N PHE A 495 11.78 10.09 6.24
CA PHE A 495 11.83 9.15 7.36
C PHE A 495 11.65 7.73 6.84
N TRP A 496 12.48 6.82 7.34
CA TRP A 496 12.41 5.40 7.02
C TRP A 496 13.14 4.57 8.07
N GLY A 497 12.71 3.33 8.26
CA GLY A 497 13.30 2.41 9.20
C GLY A 497 13.57 1.02 8.61
N ASP A 498 14.42 0.24 9.28
CA ASP A 498 14.84 -1.09 8.86
C ASP A 498 14.42 -2.20 9.84
N ILE A 499 14.65 -3.46 9.42
CA ILE A 499 14.28 -4.64 10.23
C ILE A 499 15.19 -4.86 11.45
N ASP A 500 16.30 -4.13 11.58
CA ASP A 500 17.13 -4.10 12.79
C ASP A 500 16.64 -3.07 13.82
N GLY A 501 15.49 -2.44 13.53
CA GLY A 501 14.84 -1.47 14.41
C GLY A 501 15.42 -0.07 14.37
N LYS A 502 16.28 0.26 13.41
CA LYS A 502 16.83 1.61 13.27
C LYS A 502 15.88 2.49 12.49
N PHE A 503 15.41 3.54 13.13
CA PHE A 503 14.56 4.56 12.54
C PHE A 503 15.35 5.83 12.28
N ARG A 504 15.28 6.36 11.06
CA ARG A 504 16.14 7.44 10.57
C ARG A 504 15.37 8.58 9.92
N ALA A 505 15.92 9.78 10.03
CA ALA A 505 15.59 10.93 9.20
C ALA A 505 16.75 11.23 8.25
N PHE A 506 16.47 11.25 6.96
CA PHE A 506 17.45 11.51 5.90
C PHE A 506 17.28 12.91 5.31
N ASP A 507 18.38 13.48 4.89
CA ASP A 507 18.42 14.57 3.93
C ASP A 507 18.02 14.04 2.54
N PRO A 508 16.91 14.46 1.94
CA PRO A 508 16.42 13.91 0.67
C PRO A 508 17.32 14.25 -0.53
N ALA A 509 18.17 15.27 -0.42
CA ALA A 509 19.09 15.64 -1.50
C ALA A 509 20.35 14.76 -1.53
N THR A 510 20.91 14.45 -0.34
CA THR A 510 22.21 13.82 -0.20
C THR A 510 22.18 12.39 0.35
N GLY A 511 21.07 11.95 0.93
CA GLY A 511 20.97 10.68 1.66
C GLY A 511 21.67 10.69 3.03
N LYS A 512 22.19 11.85 3.48
CA LYS A 512 22.82 11.94 4.81
C LYS A 512 21.81 11.69 5.90
N ILE A 513 22.16 10.82 6.86
CA ILE A 513 21.38 10.63 8.09
C ILE A 513 21.55 11.86 8.97
N LEU A 514 20.44 12.54 9.25
CA LEU A 514 20.38 13.72 10.11
C LEU A 514 19.99 13.38 11.55
N TRP A 515 19.29 12.28 11.74
CA TRP A 515 18.88 11.75 13.04
C TRP A 515 18.62 10.25 12.94
N GLU A 516 18.95 9.50 13.98
CA GLU A 516 18.74 8.07 14.09
C GLU A 516 18.39 7.70 15.53
N THR A 517 17.49 6.74 15.69
CA THR A 517 17.22 6.06 16.96
C THR A 517 16.99 4.56 16.73
N THR A 518 17.13 3.76 17.79
CA THR A 518 16.84 2.31 17.73
C THR A 518 15.57 2.04 18.51
N LEU A 519 14.61 1.36 17.87
CA LEU A 519 13.33 0.95 18.43
C LEU A 519 13.43 -0.48 19.01
N GLY A 520 12.39 -0.89 19.76
CA GLY A 520 12.35 -2.20 20.43
C GLY A 520 12.02 -3.38 19.51
N GLY A 521 11.89 -3.20 18.21
CA GLY A 521 11.59 -4.25 17.24
C GLY A 521 11.85 -3.79 15.81
N SER A 522 11.72 -4.71 14.86
CA SER A 522 11.83 -4.43 13.43
C SER A 522 10.83 -3.35 13.00
N ILE A 523 11.20 -2.55 12.00
CA ILE A 523 10.31 -1.53 11.44
C ILE A 523 9.79 -2.03 10.09
N ASP A 524 8.66 -2.71 10.14
CA ASP A 524 7.95 -3.28 9.00
C ASP A 524 6.61 -2.58 8.74
N ASN A 525 6.34 -1.49 9.43
CA ASN A 525 5.06 -0.85 9.46
C ASN A 525 5.16 0.61 9.03
N SER A 526 4.02 1.28 9.13
CA SER A 526 3.88 2.64 8.65
C SER A 526 4.61 3.67 9.50
N THR A 527 5.07 4.69 8.78
CA THR A 527 5.50 5.97 9.34
C THR A 527 4.55 7.06 8.85
N ILE A 528 4.00 7.87 9.75
CA ILE A 528 3.11 9.00 9.42
C ILE A 528 3.54 10.28 10.15
N SER A 529 3.05 11.43 9.67
CA SER A 529 3.21 12.72 10.35
C SER A 529 1.87 13.42 10.51
N TYR A 530 1.62 13.95 11.70
CA TYR A 530 0.41 14.70 12.02
C TYR A 530 0.73 15.84 13.00
N ALA A 531 -0.23 16.71 13.27
CA ALA A 531 -0.06 17.74 14.29
C ALA A 531 -1.29 17.84 15.19
N VAL A 532 -1.09 18.23 16.44
CA VAL A 532 -2.16 18.56 17.40
C VAL A 532 -1.73 19.80 18.17
N ASN A 533 -2.61 20.78 18.28
CA ASN A 533 -2.36 22.04 18.99
C ASN A 533 -1.05 22.74 18.55
N GLY A 534 -0.74 22.71 17.25
CA GLY A 534 0.46 23.34 16.69
C GLY A 534 1.76 22.57 16.91
N LYS A 535 1.74 21.39 17.54
CA LYS A 535 2.89 20.51 17.72
C LYS A 535 2.86 19.39 16.70
N GLN A 536 3.94 19.23 15.93
CA GLN A 536 4.09 18.16 14.94
C GLN A 536 4.63 16.89 15.60
N TYR A 537 4.10 15.75 15.17
CA TYR A 537 4.49 14.40 15.60
C TYR A 537 4.89 13.55 14.39
N ILE A 538 5.84 12.64 14.63
CA ILE A 538 6.21 11.54 13.72
C ILE A 538 5.88 10.25 14.44
N ALA A 539 4.95 9.46 13.90
CA ALA A 539 4.58 8.17 14.47
C ALA A 539 5.13 7.04 13.60
N VAL A 540 5.69 6.03 14.23
CA VAL A 540 6.20 4.81 13.60
C VAL A 540 5.87 3.61 14.48
N MET A 541 5.50 2.50 13.85
CA MET A 541 5.30 1.23 14.56
C MET A 541 6.49 0.31 14.35
N SER A 542 6.93 -0.33 15.42
CA SER A 542 7.79 -1.51 15.37
C SER A 542 6.97 -2.77 15.57
N GLY A 543 7.46 -3.89 15.07
CA GLY A 543 6.83 -5.20 15.19
C GLY A 543 7.17 -6.12 14.02
N GLU A 544 6.60 -7.32 14.03
CA GLU A 544 6.85 -8.31 12.98
C GLU A 544 5.72 -8.27 11.92
N GLY A 545 6.10 -8.05 10.65
CA GLY A 545 5.28 -8.29 9.48
C GLY A 545 5.49 -9.70 8.91
N LEU A 546 4.76 -10.02 7.84
CA LEU A 546 4.81 -11.35 7.21
C LEU A 546 6.21 -11.76 6.74
N LEU A 547 6.97 -10.82 6.19
CA LEU A 547 8.28 -11.09 5.57
C LEU A 547 9.47 -10.93 6.53
N THR A 548 9.26 -10.35 7.71
CA THR A 548 10.31 -9.97 8.68
C THR A 548 11.24 -11.12 9.02
N GLY A 549 10.68 -12.27 9.42
CA GLY A 549 11.48 -13.43 9.84
C GLY A 549 12.38 -13.98 8.73
N GLY A 550 11.88 -14.04 7.51
CA GLY A 550 12.64 -14.44 6.34
C GLY A 550 13.81 -13.50 6.03
N LEU A 551 13.54 -12.19 6.05
CA LEU A 551 14.55 -11.16 5.79
C LEU A 551 15.62 -11.08 6.89
N ILE A 552 15.24 -11.21 8.16
CA ILE A 552 16.18 -11.32 9.28
C ILE A 552 17.16 -12.47 9.07
N THR A 553 16.64 -13.63 8.66
CA THR A 553 17.45 -14.83 8.39
C THR A 553 18.41 -14.60 7.22
N GLN A 554 17.92 -14.04 6.11
CA GLN A 554 18.73 -13.74 4.93
C GLN A 554 19.81 -12.69 5.21
N ALA A 555 19.48 -11.64 5.98
CA ALA A 555 20.43 -10.60 6.37
C ALA A 555 21.47 -11.09 7.41
N GLY A 556 21.24 -12.24 8.04
CA GLY A 556 22.11 -12.76 9.10
C GLY A 556 22.20 -11.82 10.30
N ILE A 557 21.08 -11.21 10.68
CA ILE A 557 20.96 -10.30 11.83
C ILE A 557 20.12 -10.94 12.94
N SER A 558 20.25 -10.42 14.15
CA SER A 558 19.46 -10.85 15.31
C SER A 558 18.97 -9.61 16.05
N PRO A 559 17.83 -9.05 15.65
CA PRO A 559 17.25 -7.90 16.34
C PRO A 559 17.06 -8.20 17.83
N ALA A 560 17.39 -7.21 18.68
CA ALA A 560 17.45 -7.40 20.12
C ALA A 560 16.08 -7.73 20.74
N ARG A 561 14.99 -7.29 20.13
CA ARG A 561 13.61 -7.48 20.61
C ARG A 561 12.63 -7.59 19.43
N ARG A 562 11.49 -8.24 19.69
CA ARG A 562 10.45 -8.48 18.70
C ARG A 562 9.07 -8.25 19.33
N HIS A 563 8.77 -7.00 19.70
CA HIS A 563 7.44 -6.65 20.21
C HIS A 563 6.82 -5.56 19.39
N ASN A 564 5.50 -5.59 19.30
CA ASN A 564 4.72 -4.58 18.60
C ASN A 564 4.55 -3.37 19.51
N GLU A 565 4.95 -2.20 19.01
CA GLU A 565 4.84 -0.95 19.77
C GLU A 565 4.70 0.24 18.82
N MET A 566 3.83 1.17 19.17
CA MET A 566 3.74 2.48 18.56
C MET A 566 4.73 3.42 19.26
N TYR A 567 5.60 4.04 18.50
CA TYR A 567 6.48 5.13 18.95
C TYR A 567 6.06 6.42 18.31
N VAL A 568 5.96 7.48 19.11
CA VAL A 568 5.66 8.82 18.62
C VAL A 568 6.72 9.80 19.09
N PHE A 569 7.28 10.52 18.13
CA PHE A 569 8.36 11.48 18.33
C PHE A 569 7.86 12.91 18.11
N ALA A 570 8.39 13.86 18.87
CA ALA A 570 8.15 15.27 18.72
C ALA A 570 9.38 16.09 19.15
N LEU A 571 9.40 17.35 18.79
CA LEU A 571 10.36 18.28 19.38
C LEU A 571 10.01 18.52 20.86
N PRO A 572 11.01 18.72 21.73
CA PRO A 572 10.77 19.16 23.09
C PRO A 572 9.98 20.46 23.12
N ASP A 573 9.16 20.65 24.15
CA ASP A 573 8.48 21.94 24.36
C ASP A 573 9.55 23.05 24.57
N GLN A 574 9.36 24.16 23.88
CA GLN A 574 10.23 25.33 24.12
C GLN A 574 9.96 25.82 25.56
N ARG A 575 11.00 25.85 26.37
CA ARG A 575 10.93 26.38 27.73
C ARG A 575 10.78 27.91 27.72
#